data_9c92df723080fbe015321e6329636bec
#
_entry.id   9c92df723080fbe015321e6329636bec
#
_cell.length_a   1.000
_cell.length_b   1.000
_cell.length_c   1.000
_cell.angle_alpha   90.00
_cell.angle_beta   90.00
_cell.angle_gamma   90.00
#
_symmetry.space_group_name_H-M   'P 1'
#
loop_
_entity.id
_entity.type
_entity.pdbx_description
1 polymer ?
#
loop_
_entity_poly.entity_id
_entity_poly.type
_entity_poly.pdbx_seq_one_letter_code
_entity_poly.pdbx_strand_id
1 'polypeptide(L)'
;MSHDISKIVDSVVRQVLSDGESALKSPKAVKRPIPDRMTLAAAKELIGAVEKKAVEMGVKAVVAVSDASGNVVAVECMDDAYIASYDIAVNKAFTVTSLKMPTKDLAVLAAPGGSLYGIQFTNNGKIVIFGGGEPLMNAGKVIGGLGVSGGTAEQDTKLGEYGKMYFETQM
;
A
#
# COMPACT_ATOMS: atom_id res chain seq x y z
N MET A 1 47.12 -5.37 -39.17
CA MET A 1 45.65 -5.45 -39.10
C MET A 1 45.07 -5.67 -37.67
N SER A 2 45.86 -6.09 -36.69
CA SER A 2 45.33 -6.38 -35.31
C SER A 2 45.16 -5.13 -34.42
N HIS A 3 45.82 -4.01 -34.73
CA HIS A 3 45.79 -2.79 -33.89
C HIS A 3 44.53 -1.93 -34.08
N ASP A 4 43.81 -2.15 -35.15
CA ASP A 4 42.61 -1.32 -35.49
C ASP A 4 41.32 -1.84 -34.84
N ILE A 5 41.23 -3.15 -34.68
CA ILE A 5 40.04 -3.79 -34.06
C ILE A 5 39.94 -3.48 -32.59
N SER A 6 41.07 -3.45 -31.86
CA SER A 6 41.11 -3.10 -30.43
C SER A 6 40.57 -1.68 -30.17
N LYS A 7 40.96 -0.71 -31.00
CA LYS A 7 40.48 0.68 -30.88
C LYS A 7 38.99 0.81 -31.18
N ILE A 8 38.49 0.03 -32.12
CA ILE A 8 37.04 0.01 -32.44
C ILE A 8 36.24 -0.60 -31.29
N VAL A 9 36.72 -1.71 -30.74
CA VAL A 9 36.08 -2.37 -29.58
C VAL A 9 36.06 -1.42 -28.37
N ASP A 10 37.19 -0.77 -28.04
CA ASP A 10 37.25 0.19 -26.92
C ASP A 10 36.34 1.39 -27.13
N SER A 11 36.20 1.89 -28.36
CA SER A 11 35.30 2.98 -28.68
C SER A 11 33.82 2.58 -28.50
N VAL A 12 33.44 1.41 -28.99
CA VAL A 12 32.05 0.88 -28.86
C VAL A 12 31.71 0.59 -27.39
N VAL A 13 32.64 -0.03 -26.66
CA VAL A 13 32.45 -0.30 -25.21
C VAL A 13 32.26 0.99 -24.41
N ARG A 14 33.07 2.02 -24.66
CA ARG A 14 32.92 3.33 -23.99
C ARG A 14 31.58 4.00 -24.35
N GLN A 15 31.14 3.90 -25.59
CA GLN A 15 29.87 4.48 -26.02
C GLN A 15 28.68 3.75 -25.40
N VAL A 16 28.69 2.43 -25.35
CA VAL A 16 27.65 1.63 -24.69
C VAL A 16 27.59 1.88 -23.19
N LEU A 17 28.75 2.04 -22.54
CA LEU A 17 28.81 2.37 -21.11
C LEU A 17 28.30 3.79 -20.83
N SER A 18 28.65 4.79 -21.67
CA SER A 18 28.17 6.17 -21.51
C SER A 18 26.66 6.29 -21.80
N ASP A 19 26.16 5.56 -22.77
CA ASP A 19 24.72 5.51 -23.07
C ASP A 19 23.94 4.75 -22.00
N GLY A 20 24.56 3.71 -21.39
CA GLY A 20 24.01 2.97 -20.25
C GLY A 20 23.91 3.84 -18.97
N GLU A 21 24.91 4.66 -18.68
CA GLU A 21 24.85 5.59 -17.53
C GLU A 21 23.82 6.69 -17.72
N SER A 22 23.58 7.13 -18.95
CA SER A 22 22.51 8.11 -19.27
C SER A 22 21.12 7.49 -19.16
N ALA A 23 20.98 6.21 -19.47
CA ALA A 23 19.73 5.46 -19.33
C ALA A 23 19.38 5.08 -17.88
N LEU A 24 20.38 5.05 -16.98
CA LEU A 24 20.22 4.72 -15.56
C LEU A 24 19.81 5.92 -14.68
N LYS A 25 19.70 7.13 -15.24
CA LYS A 25 19.06 8.23 -14.51
C LYS A 25 17.59 7.91 -14.40
N SER A 26 17.20 7.34 -13.27
CA SER A 26 15.80 7.16 -12.89
C SER A 26 15.04 8.45 -13.20
N PRO A 27 13.95 8.40 -13.97
CA PRO A 27 13.16 9.58 -14.22
C PRO A 27 12.76 10.18 -12.86
N LYS A 28 13.02 11.49 -12.66
CA LYS A 28 12.52 12.20 -11.48
C LYS A 28 11.05 11.90 -11.39
N ALA A 29 10.62 11.31 -10.26
CA ALA A 29 9.23 11.00 -10.02
C ALA A 29 8.40 12.27 -10.28
N VAL A 30 7.69 12.27 -11.39
CA VAL A 30 6.72 13.34 -11.69
C VAL A 30 5.57 13.09 -10.73
N LYS A 31 5.39 14.00 -9.77
CA LYS A 31 4.27 13.95 -8.83
C LYS A 31 2.98 13.94 -9.65
N ARG A 32 2.32 12.79 -9.70
CA ARG A 32 1.02 12.66 -10.35
C ARG A 32 -0.03 13.26 -9.42
N PRO A 33 -1.06 13.95 -9.93
CA PRO A 33 -2.15 14.39 -9.07
C PRO A 33 -2.85 13.15 -8.48
N ILE A 34 -3.14 13.19 -7.18
CA ILE A 34 -3.95 12.15 -6.53
C ILE A 34 -5.28 12.05 -7.28
N PRO A 35 -5.70 10.85 -7.72
CA PRO A 35 -6.93 10.70 -8.50
C PRO A 35 -8.17 11.09 -7.66
N ASP A 36 -9.22 11.59 -8.31
CA ASP A 36 -10.49 11.94 -7.65
C ASP A 36 -11.25 10.72 -7.11
N ARG A 37 -10.86 9.54 -7.57
CA ARG A 37 -11.40 8.25 -7.13
C ARG A 37 -10.29 7.20 -7.11
N MET A 38 -10.42 6.17 -6.28
CA MET A 38 -9.51 5.03 -6.33
C MET A 38 -9.64 4.30 -7.67
N THR A 39 -8.53 4.19 -8.40
CA THR A 39 -8.43 3.42 -9.65
C THR A 39 -7.66 2.13 -9.43
N LEU A 40 -7.85 1.14 -10.30
CA LEU A 40 -7.09 -0.11 -10.24
C LEU A 40 -5.58 0.14 -10.35
N ALA A 41 -5.15 1.08 -11.20
CA ALA A 41 -3.74 1.41 -11.36
C ALA A 41 -3.15 2.00 -10.07
N ALA A 42 -3.85 2.96 -9.44
CA ALA A 42 -3.45 3.54 -8.16
C ALA A 42 -3.44 2.49 -7.04
N ALA A 43 -4.44 1.62 -6.97
CA ALA A 43 -4.51 0.56 -5.99
C ALA A 43 -3.31 -0.40 -6.09
N LYS A 44 -2.96 -0.84 -7.30
CA LYS A 44 -1.82 -1.73 -7.53
C LYS A 44 -0.48 -1.07 -7.22
N GLU A 45 -0.31 0.20 -7.57
CA GLU A 45 0.89 0.96 -7.24
C GLU A 45 1.07 1.06 -5.71
N LEU A 46 0.00 1.40 -4.99
CA LEU A 46 -0.01 1.47 -3.54
C LEU A 46 0.29 0.12 -2.89
N ILE A 47 -0.36 -0.96 -3.34
CA ILE A 47 -0.13 -2.32 -2.85
C ILE A 47 1.34 -2.68 -3.02
N GLY A 48 1.92 -2.51 -4.20
CA GLY A 48 3.33 -2.84 -4.44
C GLY A 48 4.32 -2.03 -3.59
N ALA A 49 3.97 -0.79 -3.22
CA ALA A 49 4.78 0.00 -2.28
C ALA A 49 4.71 -0.57 -0.85
N VAL A 50 3.51 -0.94 -0.39
CA VAL A 50 3.32 -1.54 0.95
C VAL A 50 3.98 -2.91 1.03
N GLU A 51 3.88 -3.75 0.00
CA GLU A 51 4.53 -5.06 -0.04
C GLU A 51 6.06 -4.96 0.05
N LYS A 52 6.67 -4.01 -0.67
CA LYS A 52 8.11 -3.75 -0.54
C LYS A 52 8.49 -3.41 0.89
N LYS A 53 7.68 -2.57 1.54
CA LYS A 53 7.88 -2.21 2.95
C LYS A 53 7.67 -3.40 3.89
N ALA A 54 6.70 -4.26 3.60
CA ALA A 54 6.46 -5.49 4.36
C ALA A 54 7.65 -6.45 4.29
N VAL A 55 8.27 -6.60 3.11
CA VAL A 55 9.52 -7.39 2.93
C VAL A 55 10.64 -6.83 3.82
N GLU A 56 10.85 -5.50 3.83
CA GLU A 56 11.86 -4.86 4.69
C GLU A 56 11.60 -5.12 6.18
N MET A 57 10.35 -5.25 6.58
CA MET A 57 9.93 -5.50 7.96
C MET A 57 9.85 -7.00 8.31
N GLY A 58 10.10 -7.89 7.34
CA GLY A 58 9.96 -9.34 7.52
C GLY A 58 8.52 -9.81 7.75
N VAL A 59 7.54 -9.06 7.22
CA VAL A 59 6.10 -9.37 7.35
C VAL A 59 5.60 -9.92 6.01
N LYS A 60 4.87 -11.04 6.07
CA LYS A 60 4.15 -11.63 4.94
C LYS A 60 2.71 -11.13 4.97
N ALA A 61 2.45 -10.04 4.29
CA ALA A 61 1.19 -9.31 4.39
C ALA A 61 0.18 -9.69 3.30
N VAL A 62 -1.08 -9.51 3.62
CA VAL A 62 -2.14 -9.29 2.65
C VAL A 62 -2.46 -7.80 2.66
N VAL A 63 -2.49 -7.21 1.47
CA VAL A 63 -2.77 -5.79 1.28
C VAL A 63 -4.00 -5.64 0.41
N ALA A 64 -5.01 -4.94 0.91
CA ALA A 64 -6.27 -4.69 0.22
C ALA A 64 -6.53 -3.20 0.07
N VAL A 65 -7.03 -2.80 -1.09
CA VAL A 65 -7.46 -1.43 -1.37
C VAL A 65 -8.90 -1.44 -1.83
N SER A 66 -9.74 -0.60 -1.21
CA SER A 66 -11.14 -0.40 -1.57
C SER A 66 -11.38 0.97 -2.22
N ASP A 67 -12.53 1.11 -2.91
CA ASP A 67 -13.06 2.40 -3.34
C ASP A 67 -13.75 3.15 -2.17
N ALA A 68 -14.28 4.33 -2.44
CA ALA A 68 -14.99 5.16 -1.44
C ALA A 68 -16.29 4.51 -0.91
N SER A 69 -16.82 3.50 -1.59
CA SER A 69 -18.02 2.75 -1.20
C SER A 69 -17.68 1.48 -0.41
N GLY A 70 -16.38 1.23 -0.18
CA GLY A 70 -15.90 0.03 0.52
C GLY A 70 -15.83 -1.23 -0.34
N ASN A 71 -16.03 -1.11 -1.67
CA ASN A 71 -15.85 -2.25 -2.59
C ASN A 71 -14.36 -2.47 -2.85
N VAL A 72 -13.93 -3.73 -2.86
CA VAL A 72 -12.55 -4.08 -3.17
C VAL A 72 -12.21 -3.68 -4.60
N VAL A 73 -11.14 -2.90 -4.78
CA VAL A 73 -10.55 -2.54 -6.08
C VAL A 73 -9.42 -3.51 -6.43
N ALA A 74 -8.55 -3.81 -5.46
CA ALA A 74 -7.48 -4.78 -5.58
C ALA A 74 -7.13 -5.38 -4.22
N VAL A 75 -6.66 -6.62 -4.21
CA VAL A 75 -6.08 -7.30 -3.05
C VAL A 75 -4.98 -8.22 -3.54
N GLU A 76 -3.83 -8.20 -2.86
CA GLU A 76 -2.70 -9.08 -3.14
C GLU A 76 -2.26 -9.76 -1.85
N CYS A 77 -1.93 -11.06 -1.97
CA CYS A 77 -1.49 -11.89 -0.87
C CYS A 77 -0.02 -12.23 -1.12
N MET A 78 0.86 -11.82 -0.24
CA MET A 78 2.25 -12.26 -0.29
C MET A 78 2.32 -13.76 0.01
N ASP A 79 3.33 -14.42 -0.57
CA ASP A 79 3.57 -15.85 -0.33
C ASP A 79 3.68 -16.13 1.17
N ASP A 80 3.05 -17.22 1.61
CA ASP A 80 2.97 -17.66 3.01
C ASP A 80 2.28 -16.67 3.98
N ALA A 81 1.51 -15.69 3.51
CA ALA A 81 0.66 -14.89 4.38
C ALA A 81 -0.39 -15.77 5.10
N TYR A 82 -0.80 -15.38 6.30
CA TYR A 82 -1.82 -16.13 7.03
C TYR A 82 -3.15 -16.14 6.26
N ILE A 83 -3.82 -17.30 6.21
CA ILE A 83 -5.12 -17.46 5.52
C ILE A 83 -6.15 -16.43 6.01
N ALA A 84 -6.25 -16.20 7.31
CA ALA A 84 -7.18 -15.25 7.89
C ALA A 84 -6.88 -13.78 7.50
N SER A 85 -5.65 -13.48 7.10
CA SER A 85 -5.23 -12.12 6.74
C SER A 85 -5.95 -11.58 5.51
N TYR A 86 -6.46 -12.44 4.63
CA TYR A 86 -7.26 -12.02 3.48
C TYR A 86 -8.53 -11.27 3.93
N ASP A 87 -9.38 -11.93 4.72
CA ASP A 87 -10.61 -11.33 5.21
C ASP A 87 -10.34 -10.12 6.10
N ILE A 88 -9.30 -10.20 6.93
CA ILE A 88 -8.93 -9.10 7.82
C ILE A 88 -8.51 -7.87 7.02
N ALA A 89 -7.65 -7.99 6.01
CA ALA A 89 -7.20 -6.86 5.19
C ALA A 89 -8.35 -6.24 4.41
N VAL A 90 -9.18 -7.06 3.77
CA VAL A 90 -10.38 -6.60 3.04
C VAL A 90 -11.34 -5.87 3.98
N ASN A 91 -11.58 -6.42 5.17
CA ASN A 91 -12.49 -5.82 6.14
C ASN A 91 -11.88 -4.57 6.81
N LYS A 92 -10.55 -4.46 6.97
CA LYS A 92 -9.90 -3.20 7.38
C LYS A 92 -10.15 -2.10 6.33
N ALA A 93 -9.95 -2.39 5.04
CA ALA A 93 -10.23 -1.44 3.95
C ALA A 93 -11.70 -1.01 3.93
N PHE A 94 -12.64 -1.93 4.14
CA PHE A 94 -14.06 -1.63 4.31
C PHE A 94 -14.32 -0.75 5.55
N THR A 95 -13.74 -1.10 6.69
CA THR A 95 -13.95 -0.39 7.96
C THR A 95 -13.57 1.09 7.85
N VAL A 96 -12.40 1.40 7.28
CA VAL A 96 -11.91 2.78 7.20
C VAL A 96 -12.69 3.66 6.23
N THR A 97 -13.27 3.08 5.18
CA THR A 97 -14.17 3.82 4.28
C THR A 97 -15.53 4.04 4.91
N SER A 98 -16.06 3.05 5.63
CA SER A 98 -17.38 3.10 6.27
C SER A 98 -17.40 4.06 7.46
N LEU A 99 -16.37 4.07 8.28
CA LEU A 99 -16.29 4.88 9.51
C LEU A 99 -15.44 6.15 9.36
N LYS A 100 -14.73 6.30 8.24
CA LYS A 100 -13.88 7.46 7.89
C LYS A 100 -12.80 7.75 8.93
N MET A 101 -12.27 6.70 9.56
CA MET A 101 -11.21 6.77 10.56
C MET A 101 -10.26 5.58 10.45
N PRO A 102 -8.99 5.70 10.88
CA PRO A 102 -8.06 4.58 10.99
C PRO A 102 -8.58 3.51 11.96
N THR A 103 -8.31 2.23 11.64
CA THR A 103 -8.74 1.14 12.54
C THR A 103 -8.04 1.15 13.89
N LYS A 104 -6.84 1.74 14.01
CA LYS A 104 -6.15 1.94 15.29
C LYS A 104 -6.90 2.90 16.21
N ASP A 105 -7.53 3.95 15.66
CA ASP A 105 -8.31 4.91 16.43
C ASP A 105 -9.64 4.30 16.87
N LEU A 106 -10.25 3.50 15.97
CA LEU A 106 -11.43 2.73 16.30
C LEU A 106 -11.18 1.73 17.45
N ALA A 107 -9.98 1.13 17.51
CA ALA A 107 -9.61 0.21 18.58
C ALA A 107 -9.81 0.81 19.97
N VAL A 108 -9.48 2.09 20.14
CA VAL A 108 -9.66 2.82 21.40
C VAL A 108 -11.15 2.97 21.75
N LEU A 109 -11.97 3.33 20.74
CA LEU A 109 -13.40 3.52 20.94
C LEU A 109 -14.17 2.22 21.16
N ALA A 110 -13.67 1.12 20.59
CA ALA A 110 -14.26 -0.21 20.68
C ALA A 110 -13.77 -1.04 21.87
N ALA A 111 -12.80 -0.53 22.65
CA ALA A 111 -12.31 -1.20 23.86
C ALA A 111 -13.43 -1.35 24.93
N PRO A 112 -13.28 -2.30 25.87
CA PRO A 112 -14.23 -2.42 26.99
C PRO A 112 -14.46 -1.09 27.70
N GLY A 113 -15.72 -0.65 27.78
CA GLY A 113 -16.10 0.67 28.32
C GLY A 113 -16.02 1.82 27.32
N GLY A 114 -15.54 1.60 26.11
CA GLY A 114 -15.54 2.59 25.03
C GLY A 114 -16.93 2.83 24.43
N SER A 115 -17.12 3.99 23.80
CA SER A 115 -18.41 4.43 23.24
C SER A 115 -18.92 3.56 22.10
N LEU A 116 -18.02 2.81 21.42
CA LEU A 116 -18.33 1.91 20.33
C LEU A 116 -18.06 0.44 20.67
N TYR A 117 -18.04 0.10 21.97
CA TYR A 117 -17.88 -1.28 22.40
C TYR A 117 -18.93 -2.18 21.75
N GLY A 118 -18.50 -3.26 21.09
CA GLY A 118 -19.39 -4.20 20.38
C GLY A 118 -19.64 -3.86 18.91
N ILE A 119 -19.09 -2.75 18.38
CA ILE A 119 -19.28 -2.35 16.97
C ILE A 119 -18.84 -3.44 15.99
N GLN A 120 -17.85 -4.27 16.36
CA GLN A 120 -17.35 -5.38 15.54
C GLN A 120 -18.41 -6.45 15.23
N PHE A 121 -19.50 -6.49 16.00
CA PHE A 121 -20.60 -7.43 15.74
C PHE A 121 -21.64 -6.87 14.75
N THR A 122 -21.49 -5.62 14.36
CA THR A 122 -22.35 -4.99 13.33
C THR A 122 -21.83 -5.28 11.92
N ASN A 123 -22.57 -4.88 10.89
CA ASN A 123 -22.16 -5.00 9.49
C ASN A 123 -21.74 -6.43 9.11
N ASN A 124 -22.42 -7.44 9.65
CA ASN A 124 -22.10 -8.86 9.46
C ASN A 124 -20.66 -9.23 9.87
N GLY A 125 -20.14 -8.61 10.93
CA GLY A 125 -18.80 -8.87 11.45
C GLY A 125 -17.65 -8.26 10.62
N LYS A 126 -17.96 -7.34 9.69
CA LYS A 126 -16.94 -6.73 8.82
C LYS A 126 -16.13 -5.62 9.48
N ILE A 127 -16.56 -5.11 10.62
CA ILE A 127 -15.85 -4.02 11.31
C ILE A 127 -14.65 -4.59 12.06
N VAL A 128 -13.44 -4.18 11.65
CA VAL A 128 -12.17 -4.58 12.30
C VAL A 128 -11.73 -3.51 13.26
N ILE A 129 -11.49 -3.90 14.52
CA ILE A 129 -11.20 -3.00 15.64
C ILE A 129 -9.74 -3.04 16.10
N PHE A 130 -8.80 -3.25 15.18
CA PHE A 130 -7.35 -3.20 15.46
C PHE A 130 -6.59 -2.68 14.25
N GLY A 131 -5.40 -2.13 14.50
CA GLY A 131 -4.65 -1.32 13.53
C GLY A 131 -4.27 -2.01 12.22
N GLY A 132 -3.89 -1.20 11.23
CA GLY A 132 -3.50 -1.62 9.89
C GLY A 132 -4.49 -1.20 8.79
N GLY A 133 -5.59 -0.53 9.14
CA GLY A 133 -6.50 0.11 8.19
C GLY A 133 -6.32 1.63 8.19
N GLU A 134 -6.20 2.24 7.00
CA GLU A 134 -6.06 3.69 6.82
C GLU A 134 -6.99 4.22 5.73
N PRO A 135 -7.76 5.30 5.99
CA PRO A 135 -8.54 5.96 4.95
C PRO A 135 -7.62 6.70 3.99
N LEU A 136 -7.89 6.57 2.69
CA LEU A 136 -7.15 7.25 1.62
C LEU A 136 -7.92 8.50 1.22
N MET A 137 -7.28 9.66 1.40
CA MET A 137 -7.94 10.96 1.27
C MET A 137 -7.47 11.72 0.05
N ASN A 138 -8.38 12.41 -0.65
CA ASN A 138 -8.05 13.46 -1.59
C ASN A 138 -8.95 14.67 -1.34
N ALA A 139 -8.37 15.87 -1.26
CA ALA A 139 -9.10 17.13 -1.04
C ALA A 139 -10.13 17.06 0.11
N GLY A 140 -9.78 16.40 1.22
CA GLY A 140 -10.65 16.25 2.39
C GLY A 140 -11.76 15.20 2.26
N LYS A 141 -11.79 14.44 1.16
CA LYS A 141 -12.77 13.35 0.95
C LYS A 141 -12.08 11.99 0.99
N VAL A 142 -12.72 11.00 1.59
CA VAL A 142 -12.30 9.60 1.49
C VAL A 142 -12.60 9.12 0.07
N ILE A 143 -11.55 8.72 -0.65
CA ILE A 143 -11.66 8.17 -2.01
C ILE A 143 -11.42 6.67 -2.06
N GLY A 144 -10.99 6.09 -0.95
CA GLY A 144 -10.74 4.66 -0.80
C GLY A 144 -10.25 4.31 0.59
N GLY A 145 -9.95 3.04 0.81
CA GLY A 145 -9.40 2.51 2.04
C GLY A 145 -8.25 1.54 1.77
N LEU A 146 -7.25 1.60 2.62
CA LEU A 146 -6.14 0.64 2.67
C LEU A 146 -6.35 -0.27 3.88
N GLY A 147 -6.19 -1.57 3.70
CA GLY A 147 -6.17 -2.56 4.76
C GLY A 147 -4.95 -3.45 4.64
N VAL A 148 -4.21 -3.62 5.72
CA VAL A 148 -3.02 -4.47 5.81
C VAL A 148 -3.18 -5.46 6.95
N SER A 149 -2.84 -6.72 6.70
CA SER A 149 -2.87 -7.78 7.71
C SER A 149 -1.78 -8.82 7.42
N GLY A 150 -1.07 -9.28 8.43
CA GLY A 150 -0.04 -10.33 8.29
C GLY A 150 0.99 -10.33 9.39
N GLY A 151 1.11 -9.22 10.12
CA GLY A 151 1.99 -9.09 11.27
C GLY A 151 1.24 -8.97 12.59
N THR A 152 1.91 -8.40 13.60
CA THR A 152 1.25 -7.92 14.80
C THR A 152 0.41 -6.67 14.48
N ALA A 153 -0.51 -6.30 15.37
CA ALA A 153 -1.31 -5.08 15.18
C ALA A 153 -0.44 -3.83 15.00
N GLU A 154 0.71 -3.76 15.67
CA GLU A 154 1.69 -2.68 15.55
C GLU A 154 2.41 -2.69 14.21
N GLN A 155 2.78 -3.87 13.69
CA GLN A 155 3.40 -4.02 12.38
C GLN A 155 2.43 -3.67 11.27
N ASP A 156 1.20 -4.17 11.34
CA ASP A 156 0.13 -3.85 10.39
C ASP A 156 -0.17 -2.34 10.40
N THR A 157 -0.19 -1.70 11.58
CA THR A 157 -0.38 -0.25 11.73
C THR A 157 0.72 0.52 11.01
N LYS A 158 2.00 0.17 11.25
CA LYS A 158 3.14 0.82 10.58
C LYS A 158 3.09 0.68 9.06
N LEU A 159 2.67 -0.48 8.57
CA LEU A 159 2.51 -0.72 7.13
C LEU A 159 1.35 0.10 6.56
N GLY A 160 0.22 0.19 7.27
CA GLY A 160 -0.91 1.02 6.88
C GLY A 160 -0.54 2.50 6.83
N GLU A 161 0.10 3.02 7.87
CA GLU A 161 0.60 4.41 7.94
C GLU A 161 1.61 4.72 6.83
N TYR A 162 2.52 3.78 6.55
CA TYR A 162 3.46 3.92 5.43
C TYR A 162 2.71 4.01 4.09
N GLY A 163 1.73 3.14 3.86
CA GLY A 163 0.93 3.14 2.65
C GLY A 163 0.16 4.45 2.47
N LYS A 164 -0.45 4.97 3.53
CA LYS A 164 -1.12 6.27 3.51
C LYS A 164 -0.15 7.41 3.19
N MET A 165 1.00 7.45 3.85
CA MET A 165 2.05 8.44 3.58
C MET A 165 2.52 8.35 2.11
N TYR A 166 2.76 7.16 1.60
CA TYR A 166 3.14 6.94 0.20
C TYR A 166 2.08 7.50 -0.76
N PHE A 167 0.81 7.18 -0.51
CA PHE A 167 -0.32 7.67 -1.29
C PHE A 167 -0.38 9.20 -1.33
N GLU A 168 -0.21 9.87 -0.18
CA GLU A 168 -0.30 11.33 -0.04
C GLU A 168 0.92 12.07 -0.64
N THR A 169 2.10 11.41 -0.72
CA THR A 169 3.35 12.10 -1.08
C THR A 169 3.93 11.69 -2.43
N GLN A 170 3.66 10.47 -2.90
CA GLN A 170 4.30 9.91 -4.09
C GLN A 170 3.33 9.69 -5.27
N MET A 171 2.04 9.69 -5.00
CA MET A 171 1.01 9.54 -6.02
C MET A 171 0.33 10.87 -6.31
#